data_5b7c8777e53e38d4403be3228e56b098
#
_entry.id   5b7c8777e53e38d4403be3228e56b098
#
_cell.length_a   1.000
_cell.length_b   1.000
_cell.length_c   1.000
_cell.angle_alpha   90.00
_cell.angle_beta   90.00
_cell.angle_gamma   90.00
#
_symmetry.space_group_name_H-M   'P 1'
#
loop_
_entity.id
_entity.type
_entity.pdbx_description
1 polymer ?
#
loop_
_entity_poly.entity_id
_entity_poly.type
_entity_poly.pdbx_seq_one_letter_code
_entity_poly.pdbx_strand_id
1 'polypeptide(L)'
;MSRPRANVTGTEKPSKRGFWRLALAVAALLLFGSLLVFKPFWMAITVRWRNSATGQVLQTRISVEGSRESGFGGRTRYRIEALVRYDLHGQVHENWMPASEVTADRDLLALRLVKHPDSCQVYWAPRHEDNPNCRFK
;
A
#
# COMPACT_ATOMS: atom_id res chain seq x y z
N MET A 1 -58.61 52.51 -21.80
CA MET A 1 -57.62 52.67 -20.69
C MET A 1 -57.45 51.35 -20.00
N SER A 2 -56.40 50.60 -20.40
CA SER A 2 -56.09 49.27 -19.88
C SER A 2 -54.90 49.39 -18.91
N ARG A 3 -55.10 48.98 -17.63
CA ARG A 3 -54.09 48.97 -16.58
C ARG A 3 -53.20 47.65 -16.74
N PRO A 4 -51.88 47.76 -16.69
CA PRO A 4 -51.04 46.58 -16.68
C PRO A 4 -51.08 45.94 -15.27
N ARG A 5 -51.26 44.60 -15.23
CA ARG A 5 -51.09 43.75 -14.05
C ARG A 5 -49.62 43.60 -13.74
N ALA A 6 -49.22 44.02 -12.55
CA ALA A 6 -47.88 43.73 -12.01
C ALA A 6 -47.78 42.22 -11.66
N ASN A 7 -46.82 41.55 -12.30
CA ASN A 7 -46.41 40.20 -11.94
C ASN A 7 -45.62 40.28 -10.62
N VAL A 8 -46.21 39.77 -9.55
CA VAL A 8 -45.53 39.56 -8.28
C VAL A 8 -44.75 38.24 -8.42
N THR A 9 -43.46 38.34 -8.64
CA THR A 9 -42.53 37.21 -8.54
C THR A 9 -42.47 36.76 -7.08
N GLY A 10 -43.22 35.69 -6.77
CA GLY A 10 -43.13 35.03 -5.46
C GLY A 10 -41.75 34.39 -5.28
N THR A 11 -40.96 34.96 -4.39
CA THR A 11 -39.75 34.33 -3.88
C THR A 11 -40.18 33.12 -3.05
N GLU A 12 -40.13 31.93 -3.67
CA GLU A 12 -40.33 30.66 -2.95
C GLU A 12 -39.24 30.53 -1.87
N LYS A 13 -39.68 30.58 -0.61
CA LYS A 13 -38.80 30.23 0.51
C LYS A 13 -38.33 28.77 0.36
N PRO A 14 -37.02 28.50 0.35
CA PRO A 14 -36.51 27.13 0.24
C PRO A 14 -37.07 26.27 1.37
N SER A 15 -37.74 25.17 1.01
CA SER A 15 -38.38 24.30 2.00
C SER A 15 -37.30 23.75 2.92
N LYS A 16 -37.50 23.80 4.23
CA LYS A 16 -36.54 23.31 5.25
C LYS A 16 -36.06 21.87 4.96
N ARG A 17 -36.90 21.05 4.32
CA ARG A 17 -36.58 19.69 3.90
C ARG A 17 -35.54 19.64 2.77
N GLY A 18 -35.52 20.58 1.84
CA GLY A 18 -34.53 20.67 0.77
C GLY A 18 -33.16 21.07 1.29
N PHE A 19 -33.10 21.99 2.24
CA PHE A 19 -31.87 22.44 2.88
C PHE A 19 -31.17 21.31 3.62
N TRP A 20 -31.89 20.49 4.40
CA TRP A 20 -31.31 19.34 5.12
C TRP A 20 -30.74 18.24 4.18
N ARG A 21 -31.41 18.00 3.05
CA ARG A 21 -30.91 17.02 2.04
C ARG A 21 -29.64 17.52 1.40
N LEU A 22 -29.55 18.80 1.10
CA LEU A 22 -28.35 19.40 0.52
C LEU A 22 -27.18 19.41 1.53
N ALA A 23 -27.43 19.73 2.78
CA ALA A 23 -26.47 19.70 3.86
C ALA A 23 -25.90 18.27 4.10
N LEU A 24 -26.76 17.24 4.08
CA LEU A 24 -26.36 15.84 4.18
C LEU A 24 -25.53 15.40 2.98
N ALA A 25 -25.89 15.80 1.76
CA ALA A 25 -25.11 15.46 0.57
C ALA A 25 -23.72 16.10 0.58
N VAL A 26 -23.62 17.36 1.01
CA VAL A 26 -22.32 18.05 1.15
C VAL A 26 -21.47 17.41 2.25
N ALA A 27 -22.07 17.07 3.39
CA ALA A 27 -21.37 16.39 4.48
C ALA A 27 -20.86 15.00 4.05
N ALA A 28 -21.65 14.23 3.31
CA ALA A 28 -21.25 12.94 2.75
C ALA A 28 -20.09 13.08 1.75
N LEU A 29 -20.13 14.08 0.87
CA LEU A 29 -19.06 14.38 -0.09
C LEU A 29 -17.76 14.79 0.60
N LEU A 30 -17.83 15.60 1.65
CA LEU A 30 -16.66 15.99 2.45
C LEU A 30 -16.07 14.81 3.20
N LEU A 31 -16.89 13.93 3.77
CA LEU A 31 -16.43 12.70 4.42
C LEU A 31 -15.77 11.74 3.41
N PHE A 32 -16.36 11.55 2.24
CA PHE A 32 -15.80 10.68 1.20
C PHE A 32 -14.50 11.25 0.62
N GLY A 33 -14.47 12.56 0.38
CA GLY A 33 -13.26 13.27 -0.06
C GLY A 33 -12.12 13.19 0.96
N SER A 34 -12.43 13.34 2.26
CA SER A 34 -11.43 13.20 3.31
C SER A 34 -10.87 11.78 3.41
N LEU A 35 -11.70 10.74 3.25
CA LEU A 35 -11.24 9.35 3.22
C LEU A 35 -10.30 9.05 2.05
N LEU A 36 -10.53 9.63 0.87
CA LEU A 36 -9.66 9.47 -0.29
C LEU A 36 -8.29 10.16 -0.11
N VAL A 37 -8.26 11.32 0.55
CA VAL A 37 -7.02 12.05 0.83
C VAL A 37 -6.27 11.44 2.03
N PHE A 38 -6.97 10.92 3.02
CA PHE A 38 -6.36 10.33 4.22
C PHE A 38 -5.69 8.97 3.96
N LYS A 39 -6.19 8.17 3.00
CA LYS A 39 -5.58 6.87 2.67
C LYS A 39 -4.09 6.95 2.32
N PRO A 40 -3.64 7.81 1.38
CA PRO A 40 -2.22 7.94 1.07
C PRO A 40 -1.42 8.54 2.23
N PHE A 41 -2.02 9.42 3.03
CA PHE A 41 -1.39 10.01 4.20
C PHE A 41 -1.17 8.97 5.32
N TRP A 42 -2.15 8.10 5.59
CA TRP A 42 -2.01 6.98 6.53
C TRP A 42 -0.98 5.96 6.04
N MET A 43 -0.95 5.65 4.74
CA MET A 43 0.10 4.78 4.19
C MET A 43 1.49 5.40 4.33
N ALA A 44 1.64 6.70 4.10
CA ALA A 44 2.92 7.39 4.27
C ALA A 44 3.38 7.39 5.74
N ILE A 45 2.46 7.55 6.69
CA ILE A 45 2.75 7.49 8.13
C ILE A 45 3.11 6.05 8.53
N THR A 46 2.34 5.04 8.12
CA THR A 46 2.61 3.64 8.49
C THR A 46 3.91 3.11 7.90
N VAL A 47 4.32 3.59 6.72
CA VAL A 47 5.63 3.28 6.14
C VAL A 47 6.77 3.92 6.95
N ARG A 48 6.56 5.09 7.52
CA ARG A 48 7.56 5.82 8.32
C ARG A 48 7.81 5.20 9.70
N TRP A 49 6.90 4.37 10.19
CA TRP A 49 6.98 3.71 11.50
C TRP A 49 7.47 2.25 11.42
N ARG A 50 8.01 1.83 10.29
CA ARG A 50 8.69 0.55 10.19
C ARG A 50 10.08 0.69 10.76
N ASN A 51 10.36 -0.12 11.76
CA ASN A 51 11.73 -0.28 12.23
C ASN A 51 12.57 -0.81 11.06
N SER A 52 13.80 -0.35 10.95
CA SER A 52 14.70 -0.82 9.90
C SER A 52 16.12 -0.94 10.42
N ALA A 53 16.84 -1.93 9.89
CA ALA A 53 18.27 -2.11 10.11
C ALA A 53 18.97 -2.35 8.78
N THR A 54 20.26 -2.08 8.70
CA THR A 54 21.08 -2.48 7.56
C THR A 54 21.47 -3.92 7.75
N GLY A 55 21.19 -4.76 6.75
CA GLY A 55 21.59 -6.15 6.74
C GLY A 55 22.64 -6.43 5.66
N GLN A 56 23.53 -7.40 5.93
CA GLN A 56 24.47 -7.95 4.97
C GLN A 56 23.82 -9.14 4.26
N VAL A 57 23.81 -9.12 2.94
CA VAL A 57 23.28 -10.23 2.14
C VAL A 57 24.36 -11.30 2.04
N LEU A 58 24.07 -12.49 2.58
CA LEU A 58 24.99 -13.65 2.55
C LEU A 58 24.74 -14.52 1.33
N GLN A 59 23.47 -14.72 0.97
CA GLN A 59 23.07 -15.58 -0.13
C GLN A 59 21.75 -15.14 -0.70
N THR A 60 21.52 -15.42 -1.97
CA THR A 60 20.24 -15.16 -2.65
C THR A 60 19.77 -16.39 -3.39
N ARG A 61 18.43 -16.56 -3.48
CA ARG A 61 17.81 -17.62 -4.27
C ARG A 61 16.50 -17.15 -4.89
N ILE A 62 16.09 -17.80 -5.97
CA ILE A 62 14.74 -17.65 -6.52
C ILE A 62 13.89 -18.75 -5.94
N SER A 63 12.86 -18.41 -5.18
CA SER A 63 11.87 -19.32 -4.64
C SER A 63 10.60 -19.32 -5.48
N VAL A 64 9.94 -20.48 -5.52
CA VAL A 64 8.63 -20.64 -6.16
C VAL A 64 7.57 -20.41 -5.09
N GLU A 65 6.77 -19.38 -5.26
CA GLU A 65 5.61 -19.16 -4.40
C GLU A 65 4.44 -19.97 -4.95
N GLY A 66 4.20 -21.11 -4.29
CA GLY A 66 3.16 -22.10 -4.51
C GLY A 66 2.21 -21.88 -5.68
N SER A 67 2.29 -22.74 -6.68
CA SER A 67 1.18 -23.01 -7.57
C SER A 67 0.04 -23.58 -6.72
N ARG A 68 -0.87 -22.74 -6.24
CA ARG A 68 -2.15 -23.25 -5.75
C ARG A 68 -2.82 -23.88 -6.96
N GLU A 69 -2.95 -25.17 -6.96
CA GLU A 69 -3.81 -25.96 -7.85
C GLU A 69 -5.28 -25.51 -7.68
N SER A 70 -5.60 -24.35 -8.13
CA SER A 70 -6.97 -24.00 -8.46
C SER A 70 -7.12 -24.21 -9.95
N GLY A 71 -7.92 -25.17 -10.36
CA GLY A 71 -8.11 -25.77 -11.68
C GLY A 71 -8.38 -24.88 -12.89
N PHE A 72 -7.86 -23.69 -12.94
CA PHE A 72 -7.87 -22.79 -14.09
C PHE A 72 -6.53 -22.03 -14.15
N GLY A 73 -5.56 -22.59 -14.88
CA GLY A 73 -4.40 -21.86 -15.41
C GLY A 73 -3.51 -21.17 -14.36
N GLY A 74 -3.22 -21.81 -13.24
CA GLY A 74 -2.35 -21.27 -12.20
C GLY A 74 -0.97 -20.97 -12.74
N ARG A 75 -0.62 -19.69 -12.93
CA ARG A 75 0.72 -19.26 -13.32
C ARG A 75 1.66 -19.43 -12.14
N THR A 76 2.75 -20.16 -12.35
CA THR A 76 3.85 -20.23 -11.37
C THR A 76 4.37 -18.83 -11.07
N ARG A 77 4.51 -18.52 -9.79
CA ARG A 77 5.01 -17.22 -9.33
C ARG A 77 6.35 -17.41 -8.68
N TYR A 78 7.25 -16.47 -8.89
CA TYR A 78 8.61 -16.48 -8.40
C TYR A 78 8.89 -15.23 -7.59
N ARG A 79 9.78 -15.34 -6.60
CA ARG A 79 10.33 -14.18 -5.89
C ARG A 79 11.78 -14.44 -5.52
N ILE A 80 12.54 -13.37 -5.32
CA ILE A 80 13.86 -13.43 -4.75
C ILE A 80 13.74 -13.52 -3.24
N GLU A 81 14.41 -14.48 -2.63
CA GLU A 81 14.67 -14.55 -1.21
C GLU A 81 16.16 -14.33 -0.96
N ALA A 82 16.48 -13.61 0.09
CA ALA A 82 17.85 -13.37 0.53
C ALA A 82 18.04 -13.91 1.94
N LEU A 83 19.16 -14.58 2.17
CA LEU A 83 19.68 -14.87 3.50
C LEU A 83 20.44 -13.63 3.96
N VAL A 84 19.91 -12.97 4.98
CA VAL A 84 20.45 -11.70 5.46
C VAL A 84 20.87 -11.82 6.92
N ARG A 85 22.08 -11.33 7.20
CA ARG A 85 22.59 -11.13 8.55
C ARG A 85 22.35 -9.68 8.96
N TYR A 86 21.66 -9.45 10.05
CA TYR A 86 21.34 -8.12 10.56
C TYR A 86 21.37 -8.10 12.09
N ASP A 87 21.57 -6.91 12.64
CA ASP A 87 21.51 -6.68 14.10
C ASP A 87 20.11 -6.20 14.48
N LEU A 88 19.53 -6.87 15.46
CA LEU A 88 18.27 -6.47 16.07
C LEU A 88 18.46 -6.40 17.59
N HIS A 89 18.40 -5.20 18.15
CA HIS A 89 18.57 -4.98 19.58
C HIS A 89 19.90 -5.49 20.18
N GLY A 90 20.98 -5.45 19.38
CA GLY A 90 22.30 -5.95 19.81
C GLY A 90 22.48 -7.47 19.66
N GLN A 91 21.53 -8.15 19.05
CA GLN A 91 21.62 -9.56 18.69
C GLN A 91 21.71 -9.74 17.18
N VAL A 92 22.66 -10.57 16.74
CA VAL A 92 22.84 -10.89 15.32
C VAL A 92 21.87 -11.99 14.93
N HIS A 93 21.04 -11.71 13.93
CA HIS A 93 20.09 -12.64 13.35
C HIS A 93 20.47 -12.98 11.91
N GLU A 94 20.22 -14.22 11.52
CA GLU A 94 20.37 -14.69 10.13
C GLU A 94 19.06 -15.36 9.71
N ASN A 95 18.35 -14.75 8.76
CA ASN A 95 17.07 -15.27 8.31
C ASN A 95 16.92 -15.15 6.79
N TRP A 96 16.24 -16.14 6.21
CA TRP A 96 15.72 -16.03 4.85
C TRP A 96 14.51 -15.09 4.84
N MET A 97 14.55 -14.09 3.99
CA MET A 97 13.46 -13.14 3.88
C MET A 97 13.19 -12.75 2.43
N PRO A 98 11.94 -12.40 2.09
CA PRO A 98 11.60 -11.93 0.75
C PRO A 98 12.31 -10.61 0.45
N ALA A 99 12.95 -10.54 -0.72
CA ALA A 99 13.73 -9.41 -1.18
C ALA A 99 13.18 -8.77 -2.47
N SER A 100 12.17 -9.37 -3.08
CA SER A 100 11.49 -8.83 -4.25
C SER A 100 9.98 -9.05 -4.17
N GLU A 101 9.27 -8.32 -5.01
CA GLU A 101 7.88 -8.60 -5.29
C GLU A 101 7.73 -9.93 -6.05
N VAL A 102 6.55 -10.53 -5.94
CA VAL A 102 6.21 -11.76 -6.63
C VAL A 102 5.95 -11.47 -8.10
N THR A 103 6.59 -12.21 -9.00
CA THR A 103 6.40 -12.09 -10.45
C THR A 103 6.24 -13.45 -11.11
N ALA A 104 5.61 -13.48 -12.28
CA ALA A 104 5.55 -14.67 -13.14
C ALA A 104 6.79 -14.82 -14.03
N ASP A 105 7.64 -13.79 -14.13
CA ASP A 105 8.81 -13.75 -14.98
C ASP A 105 10.08 -14.10 -14.18
N ARG A 106 10.54 -15.34 -14.34
CA ARG A 106 11.75 -15.85 -13.69
C ARG A 106 13.03 -15.20 -14.24
N ASP A 107 13.06 -14.90 -15.54
CA ASP A 107 14.26 -14.39 -16.20
C ASP A 107 14.54 -12.96 -15.77
N LEU A 108 13.49 -12.18 -15.56
CA LEU A 108 13.59 -10.84 -15.00
C LEU A 108 14.17 -10.86 -13.58
N LEU A 109 13.83 -11.85 -12.77
CA LEU A 109 14.44 -12.02 -11.44
C LEU A 109 15.91 -12.44 -11.53
N ALA A 110 16.25 -13.33 -12.45
CA ALA A 110 17.64 -13.76 -12.68
C ALA A 110 18.53 -12.57 -13.08
N LEU A 111 18.05 -11.68 -13.95
CA LEU A 111 18.75 -10.47 -14.33
C LEU A 111 18.97 -9.50 -13.13
N ARG A 112 18.01 -9.42 -12.22
CA ARG A 112 18.16 -8.62 -11.00
C ARG A 112 19.20 -9.21 -10.04
N LEU A 113 19.34 -10.53 -10.00
CA LEU A 113 20.32 -11.21 -9.16
C LEU A 113 21.76 -11.06 -9.67
N VAL A 114 21.97 -10.81 -10.96
CA VAL A 114 23.32 -10.56 -11.53
C VAL A 114 23.97 -9.31 -10.91
N LYS A 115 23.19 -8.35 -10.47
CA LYS A 115 23.67 -7.20 -9.68
C LYS A 115 23.64 -7.56 -8.20
N HIS A 116 24.45 -8.53 -7.75
CA HIS A 116 24.50 -8.94 -6.35
C HIS A 116 24.59 -7.74 -5.40
N PRO A 117 23.54 -7.38 -4.68
CA PRO A 117 23.66 -6.37 -3.65
C PRO A 117 24.30 -7.01 -2.43
N ASP A 118 25.45 -6.47 -2.00
CA ASP A 118 26.12 -6.91 -0.79
C ASP A 118 25.35 -6.51 0.48
N SER A 119 24.44 -5.57 0.35
CA SER A 119 23.66 -5.02 1.47
C SER A 119 22.20 -4.76 1.11
N CYS A 120 21.37 -4.88 2.11
CA CYS A 120 19.95 -4.55 1.99
C CYS A 120 19.46 -3.80 3.22
N GLN A 121 18.32 -3.17 3.09
CA GLN A 121 17.60 -2.61 4.23
C GLN A 121 16.53 -3.60 4.68
N VAL A 122 16.64 -4.07 5.91
CA VAL A 122 15.70 -4.97 6.55
C VAL A 122 14.62 -4.15 7.22
N TYR A 123 13.37 -4.47 6.98
CA TYR A 123 12.21 -3.81 7.57
C TYR A 123 11.35 -4.81 8.30
N TRP A 124 10.85 -4.43 9.47
CA TRP A 124 9.87 -5.22 10.22
C TRP A 124 8.80 -4.33 10.82
N ALA A 125 7.63 -4.91 11.02
CA ALA A 125 6.57 -4.23 11.75
C ALA A 125 6.78 -4.42 13.26
N PRO A 126 6.52 -3.40 14.11
CA PRO A 126 6.77 -3.46 15.55
C PRO A 126 6.07 -4.62 16.30
N ARG A 127 5.05 -5.22 15.68
CA ARG A 127 4.28 -6.36 16.23
C ARG A 127 4.57 -7.69 15.52
N HIS A 128 5.43 -7.69 14.50
CA HIS A 128 5.74 -8.86 13.66
C HIS A 128 7.23 -8.87 13.35
N GLU A 129 8.05 -8.89 14.41
CA GLU A 129 9.51 -8.96 14.30
C GLU A 129 9.97 -10.28 13.66
N ASP A 130 9.14 -11.33 13.77
CA ASP A 130 9.42 -12.65 13.21
C ASP A 130 9.28 -12.72 11.67
N ASN A 131 8.75 -11.67 11.03
CA ASN A 131 8.53 -11.66 9.59
C ASN A 131 9.14 -10.42 8.91
N PRO A 132 10.47 -10.30 8.94
CA PRO A 132 11.17 -9.19 8.33
C PRO A 132 11.15 -9.30 6.80
N ASN A 133 11.22 -8.16 6.13
CA ASN A 133 11.38 -8.05 4.69
C ASN A 133 12.67 -7.32 4.36
N CYS A 134 13.34 -7.71 3.28
CA CYS A 134 14.54 -7.08 2.79
C CYS A 134 14.24 -6.25 1.53
N ARG A 135 14.89 -5.10 1.41
CA ARG A 135 14.91 -4.32 0.19
C ARG A 135 16.35 -4.04 -0.20
N PHE A 136 16.74 -4.48 -1.38
CA PHE A 136 18.06 -4.17 -1.93
C PHE A 136 18.21 -2.67 -2.17
N LYS A 137 19.38 -2.14 -1.90
CA LYS A 137 19.74 -0.73 -2.18
C LYS A 137 20.23 -0.57 -3.60
#